data_bbcd3ce1f800222d6c33aa991cf8238b
#
_entry.id   bbcd3ce1f800222d6c33aa991cf8238b
#
_cell.length_a   1.000
_cell.length_b   1.000
_cell.length_c   1.000
_cell.angle_alpha   90.00
_cell.angle_beta   90.00
_cell.angle_gamma   90.00
#
_symmetry.space_group_name_H-M   'P 1'
#
loop_
_entity.id
_entity.type
_entity.pdbx_description
1 polymer ?
#
loop_
_entity_poly.entity_id
_entity_poly.type
_entity_poly.pdbx_seq_one_letter_code
_entity_poly.pdbx_strand_id
1 'polypeptide(L)'
;MMVTDHKIGYLMGENNEVRSMLEAATDIQSNLIEQRNNIARTIVEGTAGGGIVRVSMQADGILIGAKIRDEAVDPDDVTMLEDLVTAAFRDALTKCGNVQAQALANAETSALLPVTKE
;
A
#
# COMPACT_ATOMS: atom_id res chain seq x y z
N MET A 1 -41.16 4.30 19.08
CA MET A 1 -39.83 3.71 18.98
C MET A 1 -39.85 2.27 18.61
N MET A 2 -40.59 1.51 19.39
CA MET A 2 -40.70 0.08 19.11
C MET A 2 -41.19 -0.19 17.70
N VAL A 3 -42.12 0.61 17.24
CA VAL A 3 -42.68 0.44 15.91
C VAL A 3 -41.61 0.61 14.86
N THR A 4 -40.74 1.60 15.04
CA THR A 4 -39.68 1.87 14.09
C THR A 4 -38.67 0.73 14.03
N ASP A 5 -38.29 0.23 15.22
CA ASP A 5 -37.33 -0.88 15.28
C ASP A 5 -37.93 -2.14 14.66
N HIS A 6 -39.21 -2.35 14.92
CA HIS A 6 -39.90 -3.49 14.35
C HIS A 6 -39.95 -3.41 12.82
N LYS A 7 -40.20 -2.23 12.31
CA LYS A 7 -40.21 -2.02 10.86
C LYS A 7 -38.87 -2.30 10.22
N ILE A 8 -37.81 -1.84 10.85
CA ILE A 8 -36.47 -2.02 10.32
C ILE A 8 -36.14 -3.52 10.29
N GLY A 9 -36.44 -4.21 11.39
CA GLY A 9 -36.17 -5.64 11.42
C GLY A 9 -36.95 -6.40 10.39
N TYR A 10 -38.19 -6.00 10.21
CA TYR A 10 -39.05 -6.64 9.24
C TYR A 10 -38.52 -6.46 7.81
N LEU A 11 -38.13 -5.24 7.46
CA LEU A 11 -37.63 -4.97 6.16
C LEU A 11 -36.36 -5.76 5.88
N MET A 12 -35.47 -5.80 6.84
CA MET A 12 -34.20 -6.52 6.65
C MET A 12 -34.43 -8.01 6.57
N GLY A 13 -35.41 -8.50 7.29
CA GLY A 13 -35.73 -9.92 7.25
C GLY A 13 -36.29 -10.37 5.92
N GLU A 14 -37.00 -9.49 5.24
CA GLU A 14 -37.63 -9.85 3.97
C GLU A 14 -36.83 -9.48 2.76
N ASN A 15 -35.97 -8.47 2.88
CA ASN A 15 -35.25 -7.92 1.74
C ASN A 15 -33.85 -8.47 1.68
N ASN A 16 -33.70 -9.58 0.98
CA ASN A 16 -32.40 -10.22 0.80
C ASN A 16 -31.46 -9.36 -0.04
N GLU A 17 -32.01 -8.52 -0.91
CA GLU A 17 -31.17 -7.66 -1.75
C GLU A 17 -30.43 -6.63 -0.91
N VAL A 18 -31.10 -6.04 0.08
CA VAL A 18 -30.44 -5.08 0.96
C VAL A 18 -29.34 -5.76 1.76
N ARG A 19 -29.62 -6.96 2.26
CA ARG A 19 -28.62 -7.72 2.99
C ARG A 19 -27.41 -8.04 2.13
N SER A 20 -27.64 -8.45 0.89
CA SER A 20 -26.55 -8.76 -0.03
C SER A 20 -25.71 -7.53 -0.32
N MET A 21 -26.36 -6.37 -0.47
CA MET A 21 -25.63 -5.13 -0.69
C MET A 21 -24.76 -4.75 0.49
N LEU A 22 -25.26 -4.95 1.69
CA LEU A 22 -24.50 -4.68 2.92
C LEU A 22 -23.31 -5.61 3.06
N GLU A 23 -23.51 -6.88 2.74
CA GLU A 23 -22.42 -7.85 2.77
C GLU A 23 -21.34 -7.51 1.74
N ALA A 24 -21.76 -7.13 0.53
CA ALA A 24 -20.82 -6.74 -0.50
C ALA A 24 -20.02 -5.51 -0.09
N ALA A 25 -20.67 -4.52 0.53
CA ALA A 25 -19.96 -3.33 0.99
C ALA A 25 -18.94 -3.67 2.07
N THR A 26 -19.30 -4.59 2.97
CA THR A 26 -18.36 -5.03 4.00
C THR A 26 -17.17 -5.75 3.41
N ASP A 27 -17.40 -6.59 2.40
CA ASP A 27 -16.32 -7.31 1.73
C ASP A 27 -15.37 -6.35 1.03
N ILE A 28 -15.90 -5.33 0.38
CA ILE A 28 -15.07 -4.32 -0.28
C ILE A 28 -14.19 -3.62 0.74
N GLN A 29 -14.76 -3.22 1.87
CA GLN A 29 -13.98 -2.58 2.93
C GLN A 29 -12.88 -3.49 3.44
N SER A 30 -13.18 -4.76 3.67
CA SER A 30 -12.20 -5.72 4.15
C SER A 30 -11.06 -5.87 3.15
N ASN A 31 -11.38 -5.94 1.86
CA ASN A 31 -10.37 -6.05 0.82
C ASN A 31 -9.47 -4.83 0.77
N LEU A 32 -10.01 -3.63 0.92
CA LEU A 32 -9.23 -2.41 0.94
C LEU A 32 -8.27 -2.37 2.12
N ILE A 33 -8.74 -2.76 3.29
CA ILE A 33 -7.92 -2.80 4.50
C ILE A 33 -6.79 -3.82 4.31
N GLU A 34 -7.11 -4.98 3.77
CA GLU A 34 -6.13 -6.03 3.52
C GLU A 34 -5.05 -5.55 2.57
N GLN A 35 -5.42 -4.85 1.49
CA GLN A 35 -4.46 -4.31 0.54
C GLN A 35 -3.56 -3.27 1.17
N ARG A 36 -4.11 -2.40 2.01
CA ARG A 36 -3.29 -1.43 2.74
C ARG A 36 -2.29 -2.12 3.64
N ASN A 37 -2.72 -3.17 4.33
CA ASN A 37 -1.84 -3.92 5.21
C ASN A 37 -0.74 -4.62 4.42
N ASN A 38 -1.07 -5.15 3.25
CA ASN A 38 -0.08 -5.80 2.38
C ASN A 38 0.96 -4.80 1.89
N ILE A 39 0.54 -3.61 1.49
CA ILE A 39 1.45 -2.55 1.08
C ILE A 39 2.35 -2.15 2.24
N ALA A 40 1.78 -1.96 3.42
CA ALA A 40 2.55 -1.56 4.59
C ALA A 40 3.59 -2.62 4.98
N ARG A 41 3.29 -3.91 4.75
CA ARG A 41 4.22 -4.99 5.06
C ARG A 41 5.31 -5.17 4.02
N THR A 42 5.10 -4.63 2.83
CA THR A 42 6.08 -4.74 1.76
C THR A 42 7.19 -3.73 2.00
N ILE A 43 8.41 -4.22 2.08
CA ILE A 43 9.58 -3.38 2.30
C ILE A 43 10.34 -3.27 1.00
N VAL A 44 10.70 -2.05 0.63
CA VAL A 44 11.52 -1.77 -0.54
C VAL A 44 12.85 -1.22 -0.09
N GLU A 45 13.86 -1.36 -0.92
CA GLU A 45 15.19 -0.86 -0.63
C GLU A 45 15.63 0.02 -1.80
N GLY A 46 15.95 1.27 -1.49
CA GLY A 46 16.55 2.18 -2.44
C GLY A 46 18.05 2.22 -2.24
N THR A 47 18.80 2.28 -3.30
CA THR A 47 20.25 2.28 -3.23
C THR A 47 20.86 3.37 -4.09
N ALA A 48 22.08 3.75 -3.73
CA ALA A 48 22.88 4.67 -4.53
C ALA A 48 24.36 4.30 -4.40
N GLY A 49 25.14 4.69 -5.41
CA GLY A 49 26.56 4.45 -5.41
C GLY A 49 26.94 2.97 -5.42
N GLY A 50 26.15 2.14 -6.09
CA GLY A 50 26.44 0.71 -6.11
C GLY A 50 26.11 0.00 -4.82
N GLY A 51 25.24 0.60 -3.99
CA GLY A 51 24.80 0.00 -2.73
C GLY A 51 25.57 0.47 -1.52
N ILE A 52 26.42 1.46 -1.65
CA ILE A 52 27.12 2.01 -0.48
C ILE A 52 26.19 2.85 0.39
N VAL A 53 25.07 3.33 -0.15
CA VAL A 53 24.01 3.94 0.61
C VAL A 53 22.72 3.16 0.30
N ARG A 54 22.03 2.73 1.35
CA ARG A 54 20.79 1.97 1.22
C ARG A 54 19.73 2.56 2.14
N VAL A 55 18.53 2.69 1.61
CA VAL A 55 17.39 3.21 2.36
C VAL A 55 16.31 2.15 2.34
N SER A 56 15.83 1.76 3.51
CA SER A 56 14.74 0.79 3.63
C SER A 56 13.45 1.52 3.98
N MET A 57 12.37 1.18 3.30
CA MET A 57 11.12 1.89 3.42
C MET A 57 9.97 0.91 3.24
N GLN A 58 8.89 1.12 4.00
CA GLN A 58 7.65 0.41 3.72
C GLN A 58 7.04 1.00 2.47
N ALA A 59 6.34 0.18 1.70
CA ALA A 59 5.80 0.61 0.42
C ALA A 59 4.72 1.68 0.54
N ASP A 60 4.24 1.94 1.75
CA ASP A 60 3.32 3.05 2.02
C ASP A 60 4.06 4.38 2.26
N GLY A 61 5.37 4.38 2.15
CA GLY A 61 6.18 5.58 2.29
C GLY A 61 6.79 5.80 3.66
N ILE A 62 6.62 4.86 4.58
CA ILE A 62 7.18 5.01 5.92
C ILE A 62 8.64 4.56 5.91
N LEU A 63 9.52 5.47 6.28
CA LEU A 63 10.95 5.18 6.33
C LEU A 63 11.26 4.27 7.51
N ILE A 64 12.00 3.17 7.24
CA ILE A 64 12.44 2.25 8.27
C ILE A 64 13.83 2.62 8.74
N GLY A 65 14.74 2.90 7.81
CA GLY A 65 16.09 3.28 8.18
C GLY A 65 16.98 3.42 6.96
N ALA A 66 18.21 3.79 7.23
CA ALA A 66 19.20 3.97 6.19
C ALA A 66 20.51 3.36 6.66
N LYS A 67 21.25 2.76 5.72
CA LYS A 67 22.59 2.23 5.98
C LYS A 67 23.57 2.90 5.05
N ILE A 68 24.64 3.41 5.65
CA ILE A 68 25.67 4.12 4.91
C ILE A 68 26.98 3.40 5.20
N ARG A 69 27.64 2.95 4.14
CA ARG A 69 28.96 2.33 4.29
C ARG A 69 30.01 3.39 4.55
N ASP A 70 31.05 2.99 5.24
CA ASP A 70 32.14 3.90 5.56
C ASP A 70 32.73 4.54 4.31
N GLU A 71 32.75 3.82 3.22
CA GLU A 71 33.25 4.31 1.92
C GLU A 71 32.54 5.57 1.44
N ALA A 72 31.27 5.74 1.83
CA ALA A 72 30.49 6.91 1.41
C ALA A 72 30.77 8.12 2.29
N VAL A 73 31.45 7.95 3.42
CA VAL A 73 31.68 9.01 4.37
C VAL A 73 33.05 9.61 4.15
N ASP A 74 33.07 10.75 3.48
CA ASP A 74 34.29 11.51 3.23
C ASP A 74 34.08 12.89 3.82
N PRO A 75 34.80 13.22 4.93
CA PRO A 75 34.63 14.53 5.56
C PRO A 75 34.96 15.71 4.62
N ASP A 76 35.77 15.45 3.59
CA ASP A 76 36.15 16.49 2.65
C ASP A 76 35.14 16.64 1.51
N ASP A 77 34.17 15.72 1.40
CA ASP A 77 33.18 15.75 0.35
C ASP A 77 31.80 15.36 0.88
N VAL A 78 31.27 16.21 1.74
CA VAL A 78 29.95 15.96 2.36
C VAL A 78 28.84 16.04 1.31
N THR A 79 29.03 16.88 0.28
CA THR A 79 28.05 17.02 -0.79
C THR A 79 27.81 15.69 -1.49
N MET A 80 28.86 14.90 -1.70
CA MET A 80 28.72 13.58 -2.31
C MET A 80 27.79 12.69 -1.47
N LEU A 81 27.96 12.69 -0.16
CA LEU A 81 27.13 11.89 0.73
C LEU A 81 25.68 12.38 0.69
N GLU A 82 25.47 13.67 0.70
CA GLU A 82 24.12 14.23 0.60
C GLU A 82 23.44 13.79 -0.70
N ASP A 83 24.17 13.83 -1.80
CA ASP A 83 23.63 13.43 -3.10
C ASP A 83 23.32 11.94 -3.13
N LEU A 84 24.18 11.11 -2.55
CA LEU A 84 23.96 9.68 -2.47
C LEU A 84 22.74 9.33 -1.64
N VAL A 85 22.59 9.97 -0.50
CA VAL A 85 21.41 9.74 0.37
C VAL A 85 20.14 10.15 -0.36
N THR A 86 20.16 11.30 -1.02
CA THR A 86 19.02 11.78 -1.78
C THR A 86 18.67 10.82 -2.90
N ALA A 87 19.65 10.32 -3.62
CA ALA A 87 19.44 9.38 -4.72
C ALA A 87 18.87 8.06 -4.20
N ALA A 88 19.39 7.56 -3.09
CA ALA A 88 18.89 6.32 -2.51
C ALA A 88 17.44 6.47 -2.04
N PHE A 89 17.12 7.61 -1.47
CA PHE A 89 15.76 7.90 -1.00
C PHE A 89 14.79 7.98 -2.19
N ARG A 90 15.20 8.66 -3.26
CA ARG A 90 14.39 8.73 -4.48
C ARG A 90 14.16 7.36 -5.09
N ASP A 91 15.19 6.52 -5.10
CA ASP A 91 15.06 5.16 -5.59
C ASP A 91 14.05 4.37 -4.77
N ALA A 92 14.12 4.50 -3.45
CA ALA A 92 13.15 3.86 -2.56
C ALA A 92 11.72 4.34 -2.82
N LEU A 93 11.54 5.66 -2.96
CA LEU A 93 10.22 6.22 -3.24
C LEU A 93 9.67 5.74 -4.59
N THR A 94 10.52 5.64 -5.59
CA THR A 94 10.11 5.10 -6.89
C THR A 94 9.61 3.67 -6.75
N LYS A 95 10.32 2.85 -5.97
CA LYS A 95 9.93 1.47 -5.73
C LYS A 95 8.64 1.38 -4.94
N CYS A 96 8.43 2.28 -3.98
CA CYS A 96 7.16 2.36 -3.27
C CYS A 96 6.01 2.63 -4.25
N GLY A 97 6.20 3.58 -5.15
CA GLY A 97 5.21 3.90 -6.15
C GLY A 97 4.91 2.73 -7.07
N ASN A 98 5.93 1.97 -7.43
CA ASN A 98 5.75 0.77 -8.27
C ASN A 98 4.95 -0.30 -7.54
N VAL A 99 5.20 -0.52 -6.25
CA VAL A 99 4.44 -1.48 -5.45
C VAL A 99 2.98 -1.04 -5.36
N GLN A 100 2.73 0.23 -5.12
CA GLN A 100 1.38 0.76 -5.03
C GLN A 100 0.65 0.65 -6.35
N ALA A 101 1.32 0.97 -7.44
CA ALA A 101 0.75 0.86 -8.79
C ALA A 101 0.42 -0.59 -9.13
N GLN A 102 1.29 -1.52 -8.75
CA GLN A 102 1.07 -2.93 -8.99
C GLN A 102 -0.13 -3.43 -8.19
N ALA A 103 -0.25 -3.01 -6.94
CA ALA A 103 -1.38 -3.39 -6.10
C ALA A 103 -2.70 -2.87 -6.69
N LEU A 104 -2.70 -1.65 -7.19
CA LEU A 104 -3.86 -1.06 -7.82
C LEU A 104 -4.23 -1.81 -9.10
N ALA A 105 -3.25 -2.12 -9.93
CA ALA A 105 -3.47 -2.87 -11.16
C ALA A 105 -4.03 -4.26 -10.87
N ASN A 106 -3.51 -4.92 -9.86
CA ASN A 106 -4.00 -6.23 -9.45
C ASN A 106 -5.44 -6.16 -8.96
N ALA A 107 -5.78 -5.11 -8.21
CA ALA A 107 -7.13 -4.92 -7.71
C ALA A 107 -8.11 -4.70 -8.87
N GLU A 108 -7.73 -3.88 -9.83
CA GLU A 108 -8.55 -3.64 -11.01
C GLU A 108 -8.73 -4.91 -11.84
N THR A 109 -7.66 -5.64 -12.03
CA THR A 109 -7.69 -6.89 -12.77
C THR A 109 -8.62 -7.89 -12.08
N SER A 110 -8.52 -7.99 -10.77
CA SER A 110 -9.37 -8.90 -10.01
C SER A 110 -10.85 -8.53 -10.15
N ALA A 111 -11.15 -7.23 -10.14
CA ALA A 111 -12.52 -6.77 -10.29
C ALA A 111 -13.07 -7.06 -11.67
N LEU A 112 -12.23 -7.05 -12.70
CA LEU A 112 -12.65 -7.25 -14.07
C LEU A 112 -12.65 -8.70 -14.50
N LEU A 113 -11.86 -9.54 -13.86
CA LEU A 113 -11.72 -10.93 -14.26
C LEU A 113 -13.04 -11.70 -14.38
N PRO A 114 -13.95 -11.59 -13.43
CA PRO A 114 -15.22 -12.30 -13.55
C PRO A 114 -16.01 -11.90 -14.80
N VAL A 115 -15.85 -10.66 -15.22
CA VAL A 115 -16.55 -10.16 -16.39
C VAL A 115 -15.88 -10.66 -17.67
N THR A 116 -14.56 -10.61 -17.69
CA THR A 116 -13.83 -10.96 -18.91
C THR A 116 -13.84 -12.44 -19.19
N LYS A 117 -14.02 -13.24 -18.20
CA LYS A 117 -14.04 -14.69 -18.37
C LYS A 117 -15.32 -15.19 -19.00
N GLU A 118 -16.33 -14.39 -18.96
CA GLU A 118 -17.58 -14.74 -19.59
C GLU A 118 -17.44 -14.70 -21.08
#